data_f94b357bf9604d35b6b8ca41cbb6a0e3
#
_entry.id   f94b357bf9604d35b6b8ca41cbb6a0e3
#
_cell.length_a   1.000
_cell.length_b   1.000
_cell.length_c   1.000
_cell.angle_alpha   90.00
_cell.angle_beta   90.00
_cell.angle_gamma   90.00
#
_symmetry.space_group_name_H-M   'P 1'
#
loop_
_entity.id
_entity.type
_entity.pdbx_description
1 polymer ?
#
loop_
_entity_poly.entity_id
_entity_poly.type
_entity_poly.pdbx_seq_one_letter_code
_entity_poly.pdbx_strand_id
1 'polypeptide(L)'
;MLVDAVRKSQNNGNISFRMLDEADMDILRYNGTIQTLQSLQLLPRKERKYLIGQLERLPIYTITTGKDGCVVFLSHAGCNPIQLHELYRNKTLSKLIWDRKHIAKEKFNYNGDGELYVIHGHTPVQTLRFYTKELKNYNKDEIAYYCEGHKIDLDICTPETNKVALFDLSTFEVIYLIDDTKLN
;
A
#
# COMPACT_ATOMS: atom_id res chain seq x y z
N MET A 1 -10.65 -2.96 -4.81
CA MET A 1 -10.30 -3.90 -5.90
C MET A 1 -10.54 -5.36 -5.53
N LEU A 2 -9.73 -6.02 -4.66
CA LEU A 2 -9.93 -7.45 -4.33
C LEU A 2 -11.34 -7.72 -3.78
N VAL A 3 -11.80 -6.94 -2.80
CA VAL A 3 -13.14 -7.06 -2.20
C VAL A 3 -14.24 -6.87 -3.23
N ASP A 4 -14.11 -5.88 -4.12
CA ASP A 4 -15.10 -5.63 -5.18
C ASP A 4 -15.11 -6.76 -6.21
N ALA A 5 -13.92 -7.27 -6.59
CA ALA A 5 -13.81 -8.43 -7.46
C ALA A 5 -14.46 -9.67 -6.84
N VAL A 6 -14.25 -9.90 -5.53
CA VAL A 6 -14.91 -10.99 -4.80
C VAL A 6 -16.42 -10.80 -4.80
N ARG A 7 -16.93 -9.60 -4.50
CA ARG A 7 -18.37 -9.31 -4.49
C ARG A 7 -19.00 -9.54 -5.87
N LYS A 8 -18.38 -9.00 -6.94
CA LYS A 8 -18.85 -9.18 -8.32
C LYS A 8 -18.80 -10.63 -8.78
N SER A 9 -17.80 -11.39 -8.33
CA SER A 9 -17.57 -12.77 -8.76
C SER A 9 -18.34 -13.81 -7.94
N GLN A 10 -19.01 -13.42 -6.84
CA GLN A 10 -19.74 -14.35 -5.99
C GLN A 10 -21.04 -14.82 -6.66
N ASN A 11 -21.08 -16.11 -7.00
CA ASN A 11 -22.30 -16.80 -7.40
C ASN A 11 -22.52 -17.99 -6.46
N ASN A 12 -23.60 -17.96 -5.66
CA ASN A 12 -23.97 -19.01 -4.70
C ASN A 12 -22.83 -19.43 -3.74
N GLY A 13 -21.96 -18.47 -3.37
CA GLY A 13 -20.82 -18.69 -2.47
C GLY A 13 -19.56 -19.22 -3.14
N ASN A 14 -19.55 -19.39 -4.45
CA ASN A 14 -18.35 -19.68 -5.24
C ASN A 14 -17.88 -18.42 -5.98
N ILE A 15 -16.56 -18.30 -6.15
CA ILE A 15 -15.98 -17.24 -6.96
C ILE A 15 -16.05 -17.65 -8.44
N SER A 16 -16.70 -16.85 -9.28
CA SER A 16 -16.80 -17.08 -10.72
C SER A 16 -16.28 -15.88 -11.50
N PHE A 17 -15.23 -16.07 -12.25
CA PHE A 17 -14.66 -15.01 -13.11
C PHE A 17 -15.56 -14.59 -14.27
N ARG A 18 -16.59 -15.39 -14.59
CA ARG A 18 -17.56 -15.09 -15.66
C ARG A 18 -18.43 -13.86 -15.38
N MET A 19 -18.45 -13.41 -14.13
CA MET A 19 -19.24 -12.23 -13.72
C MET A 19 -18.44 -10.92 -13.82
N LEU A 20 -17.15 -10.99 -14.17
CA LEU A 20 -16.27 -9.84 -14.33
C LEU A 20 -16.22 -9.44 -15.80
N ASP A 21 -16.28 -8.15 -16.09
CA ASP A 21 -16.08 -7.64 -17.43
C ASP A 21 -14.58 -7.67 -17.83
N GLU A 22 -14.30 -7.42 -19.10
CA GLU A 22 -12.95 -7.54 -19.66
C GLU A 22 -11.99 -6.52 -19.04
N ALA A 23 -12.46 -5.29 -18.77
CA ALA A 23 -11.67 -4.24 -18.14
C ALA A 23 -11.33 -4.57 -16.68
N ASP A 24 -12.29 -5.10 -15.92
CA ASP A 24 -12.06 -5.62 -14.58
C ASP A 24 -11.02 -6.75 -14.62
N MET A 25 -11.11 -7.67 -15.58
CA MET A 25 -10.21 -8.80 -15.73
C MET A 25 -8.76 -8.37 -16.00
N ASP A 26 -8.54 -7.38 -16.85
CA ASP A 26 -7.20 -6.89 -17.14
C ASP A 26 -6.54 -6.23 -15.92
N ILE A 27 -7.28 -5.39 -15.20
CA ILE A 27 -6.81 -4.80 -13.94
C ILE A 27 -6.44 -5.89 -12.92
N LEU A 28 -7.26 -6.93 -12.81
CA LEU A 28 -7.04 -8.02 -11.87
C LEU A 28 -5.82 -8.88 -12.24
N ARG A 29 -5.58 -9.11 -13.54
CA ARG A 29 -4.40 -9.83 -14.03
C ARG A 29 -3.11 -9.09 -13.71
N TYR A 30 -3.08 -7.78 -14.01
CA TYR A 30 -1.90 -6.95 -13.75
C TYR A 30 -1.51 -6.87 -12.27
N ASN A 31 -2.48 -6.93 -11.37
CA ASN A 31 -2.24 -6.76 -9.94
C ASN A 31 -2.19 -8.09 -9.15
N GLY A 32 -2.05 -9.22 -9.82
CA GLY A 32 -1.97 -10.53 -9.14
C GLY A 32 -3.25 -10.96 -8.42
N THR A 33 -4.36 -10.24 -8.62
CA THR A 33 -5.62 -10.49 -7.91
C THR A 33 -6.24 -11.81 -8.32
N ILE A 34 -6.02 -12.27 -9.56
CA ILE A 34 -6.54 -13.57 -10.03
C ILE A 34 -5.95 -14.71 -9.20
N GLN A 35 -4.63 -14.71 -8.98
CA GLN A 35 -3.95 -15.70 -8.16
C GLN A 35 -4.48 -15.68 -6.72
N THR A 36 -4.69 -14.48 -6.16
CA THR A 36 -5.29 -14.31 -4.84
C THR A 36 -6.71 -14.87 -4.77
N LEU A 37 -7.54 -14.62 -5.79
CA LEU A 37 -8.89 -15.17 -5.87
C LEU A 37 -8.88 -16.70 -5.99
N GLN A 38 -7.98 -17.26 -6.77
CA GLN A 38 -7.80 -18.71 -6.89
C GLN A 38 -7.39 -19.31 -5.53
N SER A 39 -6.45 -18.70 -4.82
CA SER A 39 -6.06 -19.15 -3.48
C SER A 39 -7.22 -19.06 -2.49
N LEU A 40 -8.03 -17.99 -2.55
CA LEU A 40 -9.23 -17.86 -1.72
C LEU A 40 -10.26 -18.97 -2.00
N GLN A 41 -10.37 -19.44 -3.25
CA GLN A 41 -11.27 -20.54 -3.58
C GLN A 41 -10.90 -21.86 -2.87
N LEU A 42 -9.62 -22.08 -2.57
CA LEU A 42 -9.14 -23.28 -1.87
C LEU A 42 -9.53 -23.29 -0.39
N LEU A 43 -9.85 -22.13 0.18
CA LEU A 43 -10.26 -22.04 1.57
C LEU A 43 -11.70 -22.55 1.77
N PRO A 44 -11.98 -23.21 2.91
CA PRO A 44 -13.34 -23.52 3.31
C PRO A 44 -14.23 -22.25 3.31
N ARG A 45 -15.49 -22.41 2.93
CA ARG A 45 -16.43 -21.27 2.79
C ARG A 45 -16.49 -20.35 4.01
N LYS A 46 -16.42 -20.94 5.23
CA LYS A 46 -16.46 -20.19 6.50
C LYS A 46 -15.22 -19.31 6.65
N GLU A 47 -14.04 -19.85 6.40
CA GLU A 47 -12.76 -19.12 6.51
C GLU A 47 -12.66 -18.03 5.46
N ARG A 48 -13.05 -18.33 4.21
CA ARG A 48 -13.10 -17.34 3.13
C ARG A 48 -14.02 -16.17 3.47
N LYS A 49 -15.24 -16.45 3.98
CA LYS A 49 -16.18 -15.40 4.41
C LYS A 49 -15.59 -14.56 5.55
N TYR A 50 -14.94 -15.20 6.51
CA TYR A 50 -14.28 -14.50 7.61
C TYR A 50 -13.18 -13.56 7.10
N LEU A 51 -12.26 -14.08 6.26
CA LEU A 51 -11.15 -13.31 5.71
C LEU A 51 -11.63 -12.11 4.89
N ILE A 52 -12.62 -12.31 4.02
CA ILE A 52 -13.21 -11.22 3.23
C ILE A 52 -13.82 -10.16 4.16
N GLY A 53 -14.53 -10.58 5.20
CA GLY A 53 -15.09 -9.66 6.18
C GLY A 53 -14.03 -8.87 6.96
N GLN A 54 -12.84 -9.43 7.18
CA GLN A 54 -11.71 -8.67 7.76
C GLN A 54 -11.18 -7.64 6.75
N LEU A 55 -10.97 -8.04 5.49
CA LEU A 55 -10.49 -7.13 4.43
C LEU A 55 -11.45 -5.95 4.20
N GLU A 56 -12.76 -6.18 4.30
CA GLU A 56 -13.77 -5.12 4.17
C GLU A 56 -13.73 -4.07 5.28
N ARG A 57 -13.19 -4.43 6.44
CA ARG A 57 -13.07 -3.54 7.61
C ARG A 57 -11.74 -2.80 7.68
N LEU A 58 -10.79 -3.12 6.79
CA LEU A 58 -9.52 -2.42 6.78
C LEU A 58 -9.73 -0.93 6.50
N PRO A 59 -9.12 -0.04 7.29
CA PRO A 59 -9.20 1.39 7.03
C PRO A 59 -8.45 1.73 5.73
N ILE A 60 -8.91 2.73 5.00
CA ILE A 60 -8.23 3.27 3.82
C ILE A 60 -6.98 4.04 4.23
N TYR A 61 -7.02 4.65 5.40
CA TYR A 61 -5.88 5.31 6.04
C TYR A 61 -5.99 5.23 7.56
N THR A 62 -4.89 5.44 8.23
CA THR A 62 -4.82 5.55 9.69
C THR A 62 -3.93 6.73 10.07
N ILE A 63 -4.32 7.47 11.09
CA ILE A 63 -3.47 8.48 11.72
C ILE A 63 -3.15 7.96 13.12
N THR A 64 -1.87 7.97 13.47
CA THR A 64 -1.39 7.50 14.76
C THR A 64 -0.22 8.34 15.23
N THR A 65 0.25 8.09 16.44
CA THR A 65 1.44 8.72 16.99
C THR A 65 2.63 7.79 16.79
N GLY A 66 3.74 8.34 16.32
CA GLY A 66 5.00 7.65 16.17
C GLY A 66 6.05 8.10 17.18
N LYS A 67 7.31 7.89 16.82
CA LYS A 67 8.49 8.27 17.63
C LYS A 67 8.41 9.72 18.08
N ASP A 68 8.79 9.98 19.34
CA ASP A 68 8.86 11.32 19.95
C ASP A 68 7.54 12.11 19.87
N GLY A 69 6.41 11.41 19.73
CA GLY A 69 5.09 12.02 19.67
C GLY A 69 4.71 12.61 18.30
N CYS A 70 5.49 12.35 17.24
CA CYS A 70 5.18 12.81 15.89
C CYS A 70 3.86 12.23 15.37
N VAL A 71 3.24 12.92 14.44
CA VAL A 71 2.04 12.45 13.74
C VAL A 71 2.47 11.55 12.58
N VAL A 72 1.88 10.37 12.48
CA VAL A 72 2.12 9.44 11.37
C VAL A 72 0.83 9.19 10.62
N PHE A 73 0.84 9.48 9.33
CA PHE A 73 -0.24 9.18 8.41
C PHE A 73 0.12 7.94 7.58
N LEU A 74 -0.71 6.92 7.68
CA LEU A 74 -0.54 5.63 6.99
C LEU A 74 -1.60 5.46 5.92
N SER A 75 -1.22 5.16 4.69
CA SER A 75 -2.16 4.76 3.63
C SER A 75 -1.46 3.92 2.57
N HIS A 76 -2.23 3.23 1.73
CA HIS A 76 -1.66 2.37 0.68
C HIS A 76 -0.76 3.15 -0.29
N ALA A 77 -1.26 4.24 -0.89
CA ALA A 77 -0.50 5.01 -1.89
C ALA A 77 0.08 6.34 -1.38
N GLY A 78 -0.10 6.65 -0.10
CA GLY A 78 0.35 7.92 0.47
C GLY A 78 -0.49 9.12 0.07
N CYS A 79 -0.07 10.31 0.47
CA CYS A 79 -0.65 11.58 0.06
C CYS A 79 0.34 12.74 0.26
N ASN A 80 0.01 13.91 -0.25
CA ASN A 80 0.62 15.15 0.19
C ASN A 80 -0.14 15.76 1.37
N PRO A 81 0.51 16.47 2.31
CA PRO A 81 -0.15 17.12 3.45
C PRO A 81 -1.29 18.05 3.05
N ILE A 82 -1.18 18.75 1.93
CA ILE A 82 -2.25 19.60 1.38
C ILE A 82 -3.53 18.80 1.11
N GLN A 83 -3.39 17.53 0.75
CA GLN A 83 -4.52 16.63 0.47
C GLN A 83 -5.20 16.15 1.76
N LEU A 84 -4.54 16.19 2.92
CA LEU A 84 -5.16 15.82 4.20
C LEU A 84 -6.39 16.68 4.51
N HIS A 85 -6.35 17.98 4.21
CA HIS A 85 -7.52 18.86 4.35
C HIS A 85 -8.67 18.48 3.40
N GLU A 86 -8.35 17.91 2.24
CA GLU A 86 -9.35 17.47 1.27
C GLU A 86 -9.96 16.11 1.63
N LEU A 87 -9.28 15.28 2.42
CA LEU A 87 -9.78 13.96 2.87
C LEU A 87 -11.04 14.11 3.70
N TYR A 88 -11.11 15.14 4.54
CA TYR A 88 -12.32 15.45 5.33
C TYR A 88 -13.55 15.80 4.46
N ARG A 89 -13.34 16.09 3.16
CA ARG A 89 -14.41 16.41 2.21
C ARG A 89 -14.86 15.25 1.32
N ASN A 90 -14.47 14.02 1.62
CA ASN A 90 -14.85 12.76 0.92
C ASN A 90 -14.51 12.68 -0.59
N LYS A 91 -13.76 13.63 -1.16
CA LYS A 91 -13.49 13.67 -2.62
C LYS A 91 -12.20 12.94 -3.05
N THR A 92 -11.42 12.42 -2.11
CA THR A 92 -10.03 12.01 -2.39
C THR A 92 -9.63 10.61 -1.90
N LEU A 93 -10.56 9.81 -1.38
CA LEU A 93 -10.21 8.49 -0.84
C LEU A 93 -9.55 7.57 -1.88
N SER A 94 -9.97 7.65 -3.16
CA SER A 94 -9.35 6.89 -4.24
C SER A 94 -7.87 7.24 -4.46
N LYS A 95 -7.46 8.48 -4.17
CA LYS A 95 -6.07 8.91 -4.29
C LYS A 95 -5.17 8.20 -3.28
N LEU A 96 -5.66 7.94 -2.07
CA LEU A 96 -4.91 7.22 -1.04
C LEU A 96 -4.58 5.78 -1.42
N ILE A 97 -5.27 5.26 -2.44
CA ILE A 97 -5.11 3.88 -2.92
C ILE A 97 -4.34 3.83 -4.25
N TRP A 98 -4.48 4.89 -5.11
CA TRP A 98 -4.01 4.83 -6.49
C TRP A 98 -3.09 5.99 -6.91
N ASP A 99 -2.98 7.07 -6.12
CA ASP A 99 -2.26 8.26 -6.56
C ASP A 99 -0.74 8.05 -6.51
N ARG A 100 -0.11 8.33 -7.63
CA ARG A 100 1.36 8.39 -7.75
C ARG A 100 1.88 9.81 -7.96
N LYS A 101 1.00 10.81 -8.12
CA LYS A 101 1.40 12.20 -8.41
C LYS A 101 2.07 12.88 -7.23
N HIS A 102 1.72 12.50 -6.00
CA HIS A 102 2.35 13.03 -4.80
C HIS A 102 3.84 12.66 -4.71
N ILE A 103 4.25 11.58 -5.37
CA ILE A 103 5.64 11.10 -5.40
C ILE A 103 6.54 12.10 -6.11
N ALA A 104 6.05 12.68 -7.23
CA ALA A 104 6.81 13.65 -8.02
C ALA A 104 7.01 14.99 -7.30
N LYS A 105 6.32 15.24 -6.19
CA LYS A 105 6.46 16.46 -5.39
C LYS A 105 7.54 16.25 -4.33
N GLU A 106 8.71 16.77 -4.59
CA GLU A 106 9.87 16.68 -3.70
C GLU A 106 9.75 17.58 -2.46
N LYS A 107 8.78 18.53 -2.44
CA LYS A 107 8.55 19.41 -1.29
C LYS A 107 7.43 18.89 -0.41
N PHE A 108 7.74 18.83 0.87
CA PHE A 108 6.79 18.48 1.92
C PHE A 108 6.39 19.76 2.67
N ASN A 109 5.24 20.32 2.32
CA ASN A 109 4.72 21.52 2.96
C ASN A 109 3.66 21.11 3.99
N TYR A 110 4.05 21.01 5.24
CA TYR A 110 3.15 20.81 6.37
C TYR A 110 3.21 22.01 7.30
N ASN A 111 2.06 22.65 7.52
CA ASN A 111 1.94 23.85 8.35
C ASN A 111 1.22 23.57 9.69
N GLY A 112 1.19 22.29 10.12
CA GLY A 112 0.61 21.89 11.41
C GLY A 112 1.62 21.98 12.54
N ASP A 113 1.14 21.81 13.76
CA ASP A 113 1.99 21.71 14.94
C ASP A 113 2.69 20.33 14.95
N GLY A 114 4.00 20.33 15.23
CA GLY A 114 4.81 19.13 15.32
C GLY A 114 5.27 18.56 13.96
N GLU A 115 5.84 17.35 14.01
CA GLU A 115 6.32 16.65 12.83
C GLU A 115 5.24 15.71 12.28
N LEU A 116 5.07 15.71 10.96
CA LEU A 116 4.21 14.77 10.25
C LEU A 116 5.04 13.88 9.35
N TYR A 117 4.81 12.57 9.44
CA TYR A 117 5.36 11.58 8.52
C TYR A 117 4.23 10.92 7.71
N VAL A 118 4.47 10.70 6.42
CA VAL A 118 3.57 9.95 5.54
C VAL A 118 4.24 8.64 5.17
N ILE A 119 3.67 7.53 5.63
CA ILE A 119 4.19 6.20 5.35
C ILE A 119 3.24 5.51 4.38
N HIS A 120 3.80 4.93 3.33
CA HIS A 120 3.02 4.32 2.24
C HIS A 120 3.80 3.19 1.54
N GLY A 121 3.15 2.59 0.55
CA GLY A 121 3.72 1.67 -0.41
C GLY A 121 3.17 1.94 -1.81
N HIS A 122 2.62 0.94 -2.49
CA HIS A 122 1.97 1.02 -3.80
C HIS A 122 2.89 1.30 -5.00
N THR A 123 3.87 2.13 -4.84
CA THR A 123 4.86 2.41 -5.89
C THR A 123 6.18 1.85 -5.45
N PRO A 124 6.64 0.73 -6.01
CA PRO A 124 7.90 0.13 -5.59
C PRO A 124 9.06 1.11 -5.59
N VAL A 125 9.93 1.05 -4.57
CA VAL A 125 11.11 1.91 -4.42
C VAL A 125 11.93 1.93 -5.72
N GLN A 126 12.03 0.78 -6.42
CA GLN A 126 12.71 0.65 -7.71
C GLN A 126 12.10 1.57 -8.79
N THR A 127 10.79 1.82 -8.72
CA THR A 127 10.07 2.73 -9.61
C THR A 127 10.13 4.17 -9.08
N LEU A 128 9.98 4.35 -7.77
CA LEU A 128 9.96 5.66 -7.12
C LEU A 128 11.22 6.49 -7.45
N ARG A 129 12.39 5.88 -7.50
CA ARG A 129 13.68 6.53 -7.84
C ARG A 129 13.71 7.21 -9.20
N PHE A 130 12.80 6.86 -10.13
CA PHE A 130 12.69 7.54 -11.42
C PHE A 130 11.89 8.83 -11.34
N TYR A 131 11.08 8.99 -10.29
CA TYR A 131 10.21 10.16 -10.11
C TYR A 131 10.81 11.23 -9.21
N THR A 132 11.77 10.88 -8.32
CA THR A 132 12.42 11.84 -7.43
C THR A 132 13.93 11.76 -7.52
N LYS A 133 14.57 12.95 -7.54
CA LYS A 133 16.05 13.06 -7.64
C LYS A 133 16.73 12.64 -6.35
N GLU A 134 16.06 12.76 -5.21
CA GLU A 134 16.58 12.37 -3.90
C GLU A 134 16.97 10.89 -3.84
N LEU A 135 16.28 10.04 -4.61
CA LEU A 135 16.48 8.59 -4.59
C LEU A 135 17.35 8.03 -5.71
N LYS A 136 18.01 8.84 -6.51
CA LYS A 136 18.82 8.37 -7.66
C LYS A 136 19.91 7.36 -7.28
N ASN A 137 20.51 7.53 -6.10
CA ASN A 137 21.58 6.68 -5.59
C ASN A 137 21.12 5.80 -4.42
N TYR A 138 19.80 5.66 -4.24
CA TYR A 138 19.24 4.89 -3.13
C TYR A 138 19.34 3.38 -3.39
N ASN A 139 19.51 2.61 -2.31
CA ASN A 139 19.49 1.15 -2.41
C ASN A 139 18.07 0.68 -2.80
N LYS A 140 17.97 -0.02 -3.93
CA LYS A 140 16.70 -0.48 -4.49
C LYS A 140 16.03 -1.58 -3.64
N ASP A 141 16.77 -2.22 -2.73
CA ASP A 141 16.31 -3.35 -1.93
C ASP A 141 16.00 -2.94 -0.47
N GLU A 142 15.88 -1.64 -0.22
CA GLU A 142 15.56 -1.05 1.08
C GLU A 142 14.39 -0.09 0.96
N ILE A 143 13.72 0.20 2.08
CA ILE A 143 12.69 1.23 2.14
C ILE A 143 13.28 2.59 1.77
N ALA A 144 12.44 3.47 1.24
CA ALA A 144 12.91 4.78 0.79
C ALA A 144 12.42 5.91 1.70
N TYR A 145 13.35 6.79 2.06
CA TYR A 145 13.06 8.06 2.73
C TYR A 145 13.25 9.20 1.74
N TYR A 146 12.28 10.08 1.61
CA TYR A 146 12.36 11.23 0.71
C TYR A 146 11.55 12.42 1.24
N CYS A 147 11.62 13.56 0.58
CA CYS A 147 11.08 14.82 1.11
C CYS A 147 11.65 15.14 2.50
N GLU A 148 12.99 15.19 2.59
CA GLU A 148 13.71 15.44 3.85
C GLU A 148 13.39 14.40 4.95
N GLY A 149 13.04 13.17 4.53
CA GLY A 149 12.71 12.08 5.44
C GLY A 149 11.24 12.00 5.89
N HIS A 150 10.42 12.99 5.53
CA HIS A 150 9.00 13.03 5.95
C HIS A 150 8.08 12.07 5.18
N LYS A 151 8.53 11.54 4.04
CA LYS A 151 7.83 10.48 3.32
C LYS A 151 8.64 9.20 3.36
N ILE A 152 7.98 8.10 3.69
CA ILE A 152 8.61 6.79 3.84
C ILE A 152 7.85 5.79 2.98
N ASP A 153 8.53 5.22 1.99
CA ASP A 153 7.98 4.17 1.14
C ASP A 153 8.46 2.80 1.61
N LEU A 154 7.53 1.94 1.99
CA LEU A 154 7.79 0.58 2.46
C LEU A 154 7.71 -0.47 1.35
N ASP A 155 7.36 -0.10 0.12
CA ASP A 155 7.19 -1.04 -1.00
C ASP A 155 8.54 -1.37 -1.64
N ILE A 156 9.23 -2.32 -1.08
CA ILE A 156 10.48 -2.86 -1.61
C ILE A 156 10.29 -3.91 -2.70
N CYS A 157 9.07 -4.09 -3.22
CA CYS A 157 8.74 -5.11 -4.22
C CYS A 157 9.13 -6.53 -3.77
N THR A 158 8.49 -7.03 -2.71
CA THR A 158 8.78 -8.36 -2.12
C THR A 158 8.96 -9.49 -3.14
N PRO A 159 8.17 -9.59 -4.23
CA PRO A 159 8.38 -10.64 -5.24
C PRO A 159 9.74 -10.59 -5.94
N GLU A 160 10.34 -9.41 -6.08
CA GLU A 160 11.63 -9.21 -6.73
C GLU A 160 12.79 -9.26 -5.74
N THR A 161 12.60 -8.68 -4.54
CA THR A 161 13.66 -8.57 -3.53
C THR A 161 13.75 -9.77 -2.61
N ASN A 162 12.69 -10.59 -2.57
CA ASN A 162 12.54 -11.70 -1.62
C ASN A 162 12.62 -11.27 -0.14
N LYS A 163 12.26 -10.00 0.13
CA LYS A 163 12.30 -9.39 1.45
C LYS A 163 10.95 -8.79 1.81
N VAL A 164 10.65 -8.77 3.10
CA VAL A 164 9.54 -7.98 3.68
C VAL A 164 10.14 -6.96 4.65
N ALA A 165 9.77 -5.70 4.49
CA ALA A 165 10.16 -4.65 5.43
C ALA A 165 9.10 -4.51 6.53
N LEU A 166 9.53 -4.53 7.77
CA LEU A 166 8.76 -4.18 8.95
C LEU A 166 9.29 -2.86 9.51
N PHE A 167 8.43 -1.88 9.67
CA PHE A 167 8.78 -0.56 10.18
C PHE A 167 8.16 -0.35 11.56
N ASP A 168 8.98 -0.13 12.57
CA ASP A 168 8.54 0.17 13.93
C ASP A 168 8.25 1.67 14.06
N LEU A 169 6.99 2.02 14.29
CA LEU A 169 6.56 3.43 14.43
C LEU A 169 7.07 4.08 15.71
N SER A 170 7.43 3.31 16.72
CA SER A 170 7.88 3.83 18.01
C SER A 170 9.37 4.19 18.02
N THR A 171 10.18 3.52 17.20
CA THR A 171 11.63 3.71 17.11
C THR A 171 12.10 4.26 15.77
N PHE A 172 11.26 4.11 14.72
CA PHE A 172 11.59 4.34 13.31
C PHE A 172 12.70 3.41 12.80
N GLU A 173 12.83 2.25 13.44
CA GLU A 173 13.73 1.19 12.99
C GLU A 173 13.04 0.29 11.96
N VAL A 174 13.87 -0.28 11.09
CA VAL A 174 13.44 -1.20 10.03
C VAL A 174 14.04 -2.57 10.25
N ILE A 175 13.21 -3.59 10.17
CA ILE A 175 13.61 -4.98 10.18
C ILE A 175 13.28 -5.58 8.82
N TYR A 176 14.26 -6.22 8.17
CA TYR A 176 14.03 -6.96 6.93
C TYR A 176 13.96 -8.46 7.22
N LEU A 177 12.83 -9.06 6.87
CA LEU A 177 12.67 -10.51 6.86
C LEU A 177 12.97 -11.02 5.45
N ILE A 178 13.81 -12.04 5.33
CA ILE A 178 14.23 -12.63 4.07
C ILE A 178 13.66 -14.04 3.98
N ASP A 179 13.10 -14.39 2.82
CA ASP A 179 12.68 -15.76 2.55
C ASP A 179 13.84 -16.58 1.96
N ASP A 180 14.55 -17.29 2.82
CA ASP A 180 15.70 -18.10 2.44
C ASP A 180 15.31 -19.36 1.64
N THR A 181 14.02 -19.69 1.53
CA THR A 181 13.57 -20.91 0.82
C THR A 181 13.73 -20.83 -0.70
N LYS A 182 13.94 -19.63 -1.24
CA LYS A 182 14.12 -19.39 -2.68
C LYS A 182 15.60 -19.26 -3.11
N LEU A 183 16.53 -19.42 -2.18
CA LEU A 183 17.98 -19.33 -2.45
C LEU A 183 18.61 -20.66 -2.92
N ASN A 184 17.79 -21.70 -3.16
CA ASN A 184 18.23 -23.00 -3.65
C ASN A 184 17.69 -23.33 -5.05
#